data_f46e3698618e653b9fd49ce24f2a323f
#
_entry.id   f46e3698618e653b9fd49ce24f2a323f
#
_cell.length_a   1.000
_cell.length_b   1.000
_cell.length_c   1.000
_cell.angle_alpha   90.00
_cell.angle_beta   90.00
_cell.angle_gamma   90.00
#
_symmetry.space_group_name_H-M   'P 1'
#
loop_
_entity.id
_entity.type
_entity.pdbx_description
1 polymer ?
#
loop_
_entity_poly.entity_id
_entity_poly.type
_entity_poly.pdbx_seq_one_letter_code
_entity_poly.pdbx_strand_id
1 'polypeptide(L)'
;MLFVLDPEATAERVTRGDYPCPDSDCSGHVGPWGTARTRPVRLLGGGIDLVTPRRGRCRHCDRSHVFVPVRAFPRRTDSVETVWKALAAAAHGQGHRPIAHQLGLPPSTVRGWLRRARANAEIIANRANIIRIDVDLSAAASHQRFATPLATMVHMVGAATAAWKRRFWFPTPTSGPDYTPRQVASLLTGGWLLIANVPASAQFWHPG
;
A
#
# COMPACT_ATOMS: atom_id res chain seq x y z
N MET A 1 0.35 -12.82 -0.81
CA MET A 1 0.01 -11.69 -1.69
C MET A 1 1.03 -10.61 -1.38
N LEU A 2 1.70 -10.11 -2.39
CA LEU A 2 2.82 -9.17 -2.27
C LEU A 2 2.50 -7.89 -3.02
N PHE A 3 2.79 -6.75 -2.42
CA PHE A 3 2.68 -5.47 -3.09
C PHE A 3 4.00 -5.13 -3.78
N VAL A 4 3.92 -4.68 -5.01
CA VAL A 4 5.09 -4.36 -5.81
C VAL A 4 4.99 -2.95 -6.37
N LEU A 5 6.10 -2.22 -6.29
CA LEU A 5 6.22 -0.88 -6.85
C LEU A 5 6.23 -0.96 -8.38
N ASP A 6 7.14 -1.75 -8.90
CA ASP A 6 7.34 -1.98 -10.32
C ASP A 6 6.95 -3.42 -10.67
N PRO A 7 5.77 -3.63 -11.27
CA PRO A 7 5.32 -4.96 -11.68
C PRO A 7 6.18 -5.58 -12.79
N GLU A 8 6.78 -4.77 -13.67
CA GLU A 8 7.58 -5.24 -14.79
C GLU A 8 8.96 -5.71 -14.32
N ALA A 9 9.66 -4.87 -13.55
CA ALA A 9 10.92 -5.26 -12.92
C ALA A 9 10.75 -6.48 -12.00
N THR A 10 9.63 -6.57 -11.28
CA THR A 10 9.30 -7.74 -10.47
C THR A 10 9.11 -8.98 -11.33
N ALA A 11 8.40 -8.87 -12.46
CA ALA A 11 8.18 -9.98 -13.38
C ALA A 11 9.50 -10.48 -14.00
N GLU A 12 10.41 -9.58 -14.35
CA GLU A 12 11.75 -9.91 -14.82
C GLU A 12 12.56 -10.68 -13.78
N ARG A 13 12.61 -10.20 -12.53
CA ARG A 13 13.29 -10.89 -11.43
C ARG A 13 12.72 -12.28 -11.20
N VAL A 14 11.39 -12.42 -11.19
CA VAL A 14 10.71 -13.73 -11.07
C VAL A 14 11.07 -14.65 -12.24
N THR A 15 11.15 -14.12 -13.46
CA THR A 15 11.52 -14.91 -14.66
C THR A 15 12.96 -15.40 -14.59
N ARG A 16 13.89 -14.57 -14.11
CA ARG A 16 15.29 -14.94 -13.91
C ARG A 16 15.51 -15.89 -12.72
N GLY A 17 14.52 -16.03 -11.83
CA GLY A 17 14.65 -16.79 -10.60
C GLY A 17 15.39 -16.05 -9.47
N ASP A 18 15.50 -14.72 -9.57
CA ASP A 18 16.18 -13.86 -8.59
C ASP A 18 15.25 -13.36 -7.49
N TYR A 19 13.96 -13.70 -7.52
CA TYR A 19 13.01 -13.22 -6.53
C TYR A 19 12.96 -14.20 -5.35
N PRO A 20 13.48 -13.83 -4.16
CA PRO A 20 13.48 -14.72 -3.00
C PRO A 20 12.04 -15.02 -2.55
N CYS A 21 11.85 -16.19 -1.99
CA CYS A 21 10.56 -16.54 -1.39
C CYS A 21 10.27 -15.59 -0.21
N PRO A 22 9.08 -14.97 -0.15
CA PRO A 22 8.73 -14.06 0.93
C PRO A 22 8.34 -14.78 2.23
N ASP A 23 8.39 -16.10 2.25
CA ASP A 23 8.21 -16.90 3.46
C ASP A 23 9.54 -16.93 4.21
N SER A 24 9.54 -16.45 5.47
CA SER A 24 10.74 -16.38 6.33
C SER A 24 11.41 -17.73 6.53
N ASP A 25 10.63 -18.82 6.47
CA ASP A 25 11.09 -20.17 6.74
C ASP A 25 11.55 -20.89 5.45
N CYS A 26 11.63 -20.14 4.34
CA CYS A 26 11.94 -20.69 3.03
C CYS A 26 13.10 -19.95 2.35
N SER A 27 14.18 -20.65 2.07
CA SER A 27 15.34 -20.15 1.32
C SER A 27 15.20 -20.25 -0.22
N GLY A 28 14.02 -20.68 -0.71
CA GLY A 28 13.76 -20.87 -2.13
C GLY A 28 13.52 -19.57 -2.89
N HIS A 29 13.32 -19.69 -4.21
CA HIS A 29 13.03 -18.58 -5.11
C HIS A 29 11.69 -18.78 -5.82
N VAL A 30 11.04 -17.67 -6.13
CA VAL A 30 9.75 -17.65 -6.82
C VAL A 30 9.99 -17.64 -8.32
N GLY A 31 9.45 -18.64 -9.01
CA GLY A 31 9.39 -18.70 -10.47
C GLY A 31 8.03 -18.25 -11.02
N PRO A 32 7.92 -18.00 -12.35
CA PRO A 32 6.68 -17.56 -12.98
C PRO A 32 5.58 -18.62 -12.89
N TRP A 33 4.34 -18.17 -12.63
CA TRP A 33 3.17 -19.05 -12.47
C TRP A 33 1.91 -18.43 -13.12
N GLY A 34 2.07 -17.70 -14.23
CA GLY A 34 0.99 -17.07 -14.98
C GLY A 34 0.49 -15.76 -14.36
N THR A 35 -0.81 -15.50 -14.51
CA THR A 35 -1.46 -14.27 -14.08
C THR A 35 -2.70 -14.55 -13.22
N ALA A 36 -3.09 -13.59 -12.38
CA ALA A 36 -4.39 -13.58 -11.75
C ALA A 36 -5.43 -12.96 -12.71
N ARG A 37 -6.71 -13.08 -12.35
CA ARG A 37 -7.80 -12.50 -13.14
C ARG A 37 -7.61 -11.00 -13.28
N THR A 38 -7.71 -10.49 -14.50
CA THR A 38 -7.79 -9.06 -14.81
C THR A 38 -9.01 -8.44 -14.14
N ARG A 39 -8.84 -7.27 -13.58
CA ARG A 39 -9.91 -6.54 -12.91
C ARG A 39 -9.83 -5.05 -13.19
N PRO A 40 -10.96 -4.36 -13.31
CA PRO A 40 -10.99 -2.91 -13.41
C PRO A 40 -10.65 -2.27 -12.06
N VAL A 41 -9.87 -1.19 -12.10
CA VAL A 41 -9.58 -0.30 -10.96
C VAL A 41 -9.97 1.11 -11.38
N ARG A 42 -10.93 1.69 -10.67
CA ARG A 42 -11.34 3.09 -10.89
C ARG A 42 -10.28 4.04 -10.36
N LEU A 43 -9.81 4.90 -11.21
CA LEU A 43 -8.84 5.93 -10.87
C LEU A 43 -9.53 7.14 -10.22
N LEU A 44 -8.79 7.93 -9.51
CA LEU A 44 -9.23 9.24 -9.04
C LEU A 44 -9.50 10.12 -10.28
N GLY A 45 -10.71 10.66 -10.39
CA GLY A 45 -11.13 11.43 -11.56
C GLY A 45 -11.95 10.63 -12.59
N GLY A 46 -12.22 9.33 -12.38
CA GLY A 46 -13.21 8.55 -13.13
C GLY A 46 -12.68 7.63 -14.23
N GLY A 47 -11.36 7.62 -14.51
CA GLY A 47 -10.77 6.67 -15.44
C GLY A 47 -10.77 5.22 -14.90
N ILE A 48 -10.63 4.24 -15.78
CA ILE A 48 -10.51 2.83 -15.43
C ILE A 48 -9.14 2.31 -15.90
N ASP A 49 -8.39 1.70 -14.97
CA ASP A 49 -7.17 0.95 -15.25
C ASP A 49 -7.48 -0.56 -15.17
N LEU A 50 -7.03 -1.32 -16.15
CA LEU A 50 -7.15 -2.77 -16.17
C LEU A 50 -5.90 -3.41 -15.56
N VAL A 51 -6.03 -3.90 -14.35
CA VAL A 51 -4.91 -4.52 -13.61
C VAL A 51 -4.96 -6.04 -13.75
N THR A 52 -3.91 -6.62 -14.31
CA THR A 52 -3.69 -8.07 -14.41
C THR A 52 -2.49 -8.46 -13.54
N PRO A 53 -2.69 -8.82 -12.26
CA PRO A 53 -1.58 -9.14 -11.39
C PRO A 53 -0.83 -10.39 -11.84
N ARG A 54 0.49 -10.37 -11.82
CA ARG A 54 1.33 -11.54 -12.06
C ARG A 54 1.23 -12.51 -10.88
N ARG A 55 1.45 -13.78 -11.16
CA ARG A 55 1.57 -14.84 -10.15
C ARG A 55 2.93 -15.48 -10.22
N GLY A 56 3.44 -15.85 -9.06
CA GLY A 56 4.64 -16.65 -8.96
C GLY A 56 4.42 -17.82 -8.00
N ARG A 57 5.22 -18.88 -8.14
CA ARG A 57 5.22 -20.04 -7.26
C ARG A 57 6.64 -20.31 -6.80
N CYS A 58 6.82 -20.49 -5.51
CA CYS A 58 8.13 -20.88 -4.97
C CYS A 58 8.44 -22.32 -5.37
N ARG A 59 9.63 -22.55 -5.90
CA ARG A 59 10.07 -23.89 -6.32
C ARG A 59 10.47 -24.79 -5.15
N HIS A 60 10.68 -24.23 -3.96
CA HIS A 60 11.07 -24.97 -2.77
C HIS A 60 9.86 -25.32 -1.87
N CYS A 61 9.09 -24.33 -1.42
CA CYS A 61 7.95 -24.55 -0.52
C CYS A 61 6.60 -24.68 -1.24
N ASP A 62 6.58 -24.55 -2.56
CA ASP A 62 5.41 -24.73 -3.43
C ASP A 62 4.29 -23.68 -3.22
N ARG A 63 4.50 -22.68 -2.37
CA ARG A 63 3.54 -21.60 -2.12
C ARG A 63 3.42 -20.66 -3.31
N SER A 64 2.20 -20.32 -3.67
CA SER A 64 1.92 -19.36 -4.73
C SER A 64 1.72 -17.94 -4.17
N HIS A 65 2.23 -16.95 -4.92
CA HIS A 65 2.18 -15.54 -4.58
C HIS A 65 1.53 -14.76 -5.71
N VAL A 66 0.73 -13.73 -5.37
CA VAL A 66 0.16 -12.78 -6.33
C VAL A 66 0.86 -11.44 -6.11
N PHE A 67 1.43 -10.87 -7.15
CA PHE A 67 2.10 -9.58 -7.15
C PHE A 67 1.08 -8.49 -7.50
N VAL A 68 0.71 -7.68 -6.52
CA VAL A 68 -0.31 -6.63 -6.68
C VAL A 68 0.39 -5.29 -6.83
N PRO A 69 0.17 -4.57 -7.94
CA PRO A 69 0.70 -3.21 -8.08
C PRO A 69 0.21 -2.30 -6.96
N VAL A 70 1.09 -1.44 -6.44
CA VAL A 70 0.80 -0.54 -5.30
C VAL A 70 -0.34 0.45 -5.55
N ARG A 71 -0.70 0.68 -6.81
CA ARG A 71 -1.85 1.51 -7.18
C ARG A 71 -3.21 0.86 -6.93
N ALA A 72 -3.23 -0.46 -6.66
CA ALA A 72 -4.44 -1.25 -6.50
C ALA A 72 -4.50 -1.92 -5.13
N PHE A 73 -5.69 -1.98 -4.53
CA PHE A 73 -5.93 -2.79 -3.33
C PHE A 73 -6.42 -4.19 -3.68
N PRO A 74 -6.09 -5.20 -2.84
CA PRO A 74 -6.67 -6.53 -2.99
C PRO A 74 -8.20 -6.48 -2.92
N ARG A 75 -8.86 -7.12 -3.88
CA ARG A 75 -10.33 -7.26 -3.90
C ARG A 75 -11.09 -5.91 -3.85
N ARG A 76 -10.50 -4.81 -4.34
CA ARG A 76 -11.12 -3.50 -4.43
C ARG A 76 -11.11 -3.00 -5.86
N THR A 77 -12.13 -2.25 -6.20
CA THR A 77 -12.31 -1.64 -7.52
C THR A 77 -11.87 -0.19 -7.57
N ASP A 78 -11.47 0.39 -6.45
CA ASP A 78 -11.04 1.78 -6.36
C ASP A 78 -9.54 1.85 -6.11
N SER A 79 -8.89 2.83 -6.74
CA SER A 79 -7.45 3.05 -6.62
C SER A 79 -7.05 3.49 -5.22
N VAL A 80 -5.76 3.32 -4.91
CA VAL A 80 -5.18 3.79 -3.66
C VAL A 80 -5.38 5.28 -3.47
N GLU A 81 -5.24 6.07 -4.53
CA GLU A 81 -5.43 7.52 -4.51
C GLU A 81 -6.85 7.92 -4.13
N THR A 82 -7.85 7.25 -4.70
CA THR A 82 -9.27 7.51 -4.39
C THR A 82 -9.57 7.23 -2.93
N VAL A 83 -9.12 6.08 -2.45
CA VAL A 83 -9.33 5.70 -1.05
C VAL A 83 -8.57 6.63 -0.10
N TRP A 84 -7.31 6.93 -0.41
CA TRP A 84 -6.49 7.83 0.42
C TRP A 84 -7.10 9.23 0.52
N LYS A 85 -7.63 9.76 -0.58
CA LYS A 85 -8.34 11.06 -0.57
C LYS A 85 -9.53 11.06 0.40
N ALA A 86 -10.28 9.94 0.44
CA ALA A 86 -11.37 9.79 1.40
C ALA A 86 -10.88 9.76 2.85
N LEU A 87 -9.79 9.02 3.14
CA LEU A 87 -9.21 8.95 4.49
C LEU A 87 -8.66 10.30 4.95
N ALA A 88 -7.96 11.02 4.08
CA ALA A 88 -7.45 12.35 4.37
C ALA A 88 -8.57 13.35 4.67
N ALA A 89 -9.61 13.39 3.85
CA ALA A 89 -10.76 14.24 4.09
C ALA A 89 -11.46 13.93 5.42
N ALA A 90 -11.60 12.65 5.76
CA ALA A 90 -12.18 12.23 7.04
C ALA A 90 -11.28 12.55 8.24
N ALA A 91 -9.96 12.52 8.08
CA ALA A 91 -9.02 12.94 9.11
C ALA A 91 -9.13 14.44 9.43
N HIS A 92 -9.58 15.25 8.46
CA HIS A 92 -9.92 16.68 8.64
C HIS A 92 -11.38 16.90 9.05
N GLY A 93 -12.08 15.88 9.52
CA GLY A 93 -13.41 16.01 10.10
C GLY A 93 -14.58 15.88 9.12
N GLN A 94 -14.33 15.65 7.82
CA GLN A 94 -15.44 15.48 6.88
C GLN A 94 -16.20 14.16 7.11
N GLY A 95 -17.52 14.21 6.99
CA GLY A 95 -18.38 13.05 7.05
C GLY A 95 -18.35 12.21 5.76
N HIS A 96 -18.77 10.94 5.85
CA HIS A 96 -18.74 10.04 4.70
C HIS A 96 -19.64 10.47 3.53
N ARG A 97 -20.76 11.17 3.78
CA ARG A 97 -21.68 11.63 2.71
C ARG A 97 -21.06 12.71 1.82
N PRO A 98 -20.55 13.84 2.35
CA PRO A 98 -19.87 14.83 1.52
C PRO A 98 -18.65 14.26 0.81
N ILE A 99 -17.84 13.40 1.45
CA ILE A 99 -16.71 12.73 0.81
C ILE A 99 -17.18 11.86 -0.38
N ALA A 100 -18.24 11.08 -0.19
CA ALA A 100 -18.82 10.26 -1.24
C ALA A 100 -19.29 11.09 -2.44
N HIS A 101 -19.96 12.19 -2.17
CA HIS A 101 -20.39 13.13 -3.21
C HIS A 101 -19.21 13.71 -3.99
N GLN A 102 -18.15 14.18 -3.30
CA GLN A 102 -16.95 14.71 -3.93
C GLN A 102 -16.19 13.67 -4.80
N LEU A 103 -16.29 12.39 -4.45
CA LEU A 103 -15.62 11.30 -5.17
C LEU A 103 -16.51 10.62 -6.23
N GLY A 104 -17.79 11.01 -6.33
CA GLY A 104 -18.74 10.33 -7.21
C GLY A 104 -19.00 8.86 -6.82
N LEU A 105 -19.01 8.57 -5.51
CA LEU A 105 -19.11 7.20 -5.00
C LEU A 105 -20.35 7.01 -4.11
N PRO A 106 -20.87 5.79 -3.98
CA PRO A 106 -21.94 5.51 -3.02
C PRO A 106 -21.49 5.79 -1.58
N PRO A 107 -22.32 6.48 -0.75
CA PRO A 107 -21.98 6.76 0.64
C PRO A 107 -21.67 5.52 1.49
N SER A 108 -22.30 4.38 1.17
CA SER A 108 -22.03 3.09 1.83
C SER A 108 -20.61 2.60 1.60
N THR A 109 -20.06 2.83 0.41
CA THR A 109 -18.67 2.48 0.05
C THR A 109 -17.69 3.25 0.92
N VAL A 110 -17.81 4.59 0.95
CA VAL A 110 -16.92 5.45 1.74
C VAL A 110 -17.09 5.15 3.24
N ARG A 111 -18.32 5.01 3.74
CA ARG A 111 -18.58 4.61 5.13
C ARG A 111 -17.87 3.28 5.47
N GLY A 112 -17.91 2.31 4.56
CA GLY A 112 -17.22 1.03 4.73
C GLY A 112 -15.69 1.17 4.79
N TRP A 113 -15.10 2.06 4.01
CA TRP A 113 -13.66 2.35 4.07
C TRP A 113 -13.27 2.99 5.40
N LEU A 114 -13.99 4.05 5.79
CA LEU A 114 -13.70 4.77 7.04
C LEU A 114 -13.86 3.88 8.28
N ARG A 115 -14.87 3.00 8.30
CA ARG A 115 -15.05 2.05 9.40
C ARG A 115 -13.84 1.11 9.53
N ARG A 116 -13.36 0.54 8.42
CA ARG A 116 -12.19 -0.36 8.43
C ARG A 116 -10.90 0.37 8.77
N ALA A 117 -10.71 1.56 8.22
CA ALA A 117 -9.53 2.37 8.52
C ALA A 117 -9.48 2.74 10.01
N ARG A 118 -10.60 3.15 10.60
CA ARG A 118 -10.67 3.45 12.04
C ARG A 118 -10.38 2.24 12.92
N ALA A 119 -10.86 1.07 12.54
CA ALA A 119 -10.59 -0.16 13.28
C ALA A 119 -9.10 -0.55 13.31
N ASN A 120 -8.33 -0.13 12.32
CA ASN A 120 -6.89 -0.45 12.18
C ASN A 120 -5.98 0.76 12.43
N ALA A 121 -6.53 1.92 12.75
CA ALA A 121 -5.80 3.18 12.74
C ALA A 121 -4.55 3.18 13.63
N GLU A 122 -4.67 2.68 14.86
CA GLU A 122 -3.55 2.63 15.81
C GLU A 122 -2.44 1.70 15.35
N ILE A 123 -2.80 0.49 14.89
CA ILE A 123 -1.83 -0.49 14.39
C ILE A 123 -1.07 0.07 13.19
N ILE A 124 -1.77 0.69 12.25
CA ILE A 124 -1.17 1.27 11.05
C ILE A 124 -0.29 2.48 11.43
N ALA A 125 -0.76 3.34 12.33
CA ALA A 125 0.02 4.49 12.81
C ALA A 125 1.33 4.06 13.47
N ASN A 126 1.29 3.07 14.38
CA ASN A 126 2.46 2.55 15.05
C ASN A 126 3.48 1.96 14.06
N ARG A 127 3.01 1.20 13.09
CA ARG A 127 3.88 0.61 12.05
C ARG A 127 4.48 1.67 11.12
N ALA A 128 3.70 2.65 10.71
CA ALA A 128 4.20 3.77 9.93
C ALA A 128 5.26 4.57 10.71
N ASN A 129 5.09 4.69 12.03
CA ASN A 129 6.08 5.34 12.87
C ASN A 129 7.40 4.54 12.96
N ILE A 130 7.34 3.21 13.07
CA ILE A 130 8.53 2.34 13.03
C ILE A 130 9.27 2.55 11.72
N ILE A 131 8.59 2.43 10.57
CA ILE A 131 9.19 2.65 9.25
C ILE A 131 9.80 4.04 9.14
N ARG A 132 9.11 5.08 9.66
CA ARG A 132 9.61 6.45 9.65
C ARG A 132 10.93 6.58 10.39
N ILE A 133 11.07 5.94 11.56
CA ILE A 133 12.28 5.96 12.38
C ILE A 133 13.40 5.15 11.72
N ASP A 134 13.11 3.96 11.21
CA ASP A 134 14.08 3.10 10.54
C ASP A 134 14.68 3.76 9.30
N VAL A 135 13.86 4.53 8.58
CA VAL A 135 14.28 5.22 7.35
C VAL A 135 14.99 6.53 7.65
N ASP A 136 14.58 7.25 8.69
CA ASP A 136 15.08 8.57 9.04
C ASP A 136 15.17 8.74 10.57
N LEU A 137 16.34 8.42 11.13
CA LEU A 137 16.59 8.50 12.57
C LEU A 137 16.38 9.92 13.14
N SER A 138 16.54 10.96 12.34
CA SER A 138 16.27 12.35 12.76
C SER A 138 14.79 12.61 13.02
N ALA A 139 13.93 11.77 12.49
CA ALA A 139 12.49 11.86 12.66
C ALA A 139 11.99 11.38 14.04
N ALA A 140 12.84 10.77 14.87
CA ALA A 140 12.45 10.18 16.15
C ALA A 140 11.88 11.21 17.17
N ALA A 141 12.20 12.49 17.03
CA ALA A 141 11.91 13.52 18.02
C ALA A 141 10.49 14.10 18.01
N SER A 142 9.64 13.81 17.00
CA SER A 142 8.33 14.45 16.91
C SER A 142 7.17 13.49 17.17
N HIS A 143 6.65 13.52 18.39
CA HIS A 143 5.40 12.84 18.77
C HIS A 143 4.25 13.85 18.73
N GLN A 144 3.71 14.10 17.55
CA GLN A 144 2.49 14.90 17.43
C GLN A 144 1.26 14.01 17.65
N ARG A 145 0.48 14.34 18.67
CA ARG A 145 -0.82 13.71 18.90
C ARG A 145 -1.90 14.45 18.11
N PHE A 146 -2.78 13.71 17.48
CA PHE A 146 -3.93 14.24 16.76
C PHE A 146 -5.22 13.90 17.50
N ALA A 147 -6.28 14.68 17.22
CA ALA A 147 -7.57 14.56 17.89
C ALA A 147 -8.24 13.18 17.73
N THR A 148 -7.91 12.43 16.67
CA THR A 148 -8.49 11.11 16.43
C THR A 148 -7.44 10.10 15.99
N PRO A 149 -7.64 8.79 16.27
CA PRO A 149 -6.74 7.73 15.78
C PRO A 149 -6.60 7.75 14.24
N LEU A 150 -7.67 8.06 13.51
CA LEU A 150 -7.63 8.17 12.05
C LEU A 150 -6.72 9.32 11.58
N ALA A 151 -6.80 10.48 12.24
CA ALA A 151 -5.93 11.61 11.92
C ALA A 151 -4.46 11.29 12.23
N THR A 152 -4.20 10.63 13.36
CA THR A 152 -2.86 10.13 13.70
C THR A 152 -2.34 9.16 12.64
N MET A 153 -3.14 8.19 12.22
CA MET A 153 -2.78 7.24 11.17
C MET A 153 -2.43 7.94 9.86
N VAL A 154 -3.29 8.84 9.38
CA VAL A 154 -3.06 9.56 8.12
C VAL A 154 -1.77 10.39 8.19
N HIS A 155 -1.54 11.06 9.32
CA HIS A 155 -0.32 11.83 9.53
C HIS A 155 0.93 10.94 9.56
N MET A 156 0.92 9.85 10.33
CA MET A 156 2.07 8.96 10.47
C MET A 156 2.43 8.28 9.15
N VAL A 157 1.44 7.85 8.38
CA VAL A 157 1.66 7.29 7.03
C VAL A 157 2.23 8.35 6.09
N GLY A 158 1.74 9.59 6.17
CA GLY A 158 2.28 10.72 5.41
C GLY A 158 3.74 11.02 5.78
N ALA A 159 4.05 11.04 7.07
CA ALA A 159 5.40 11.29 7.58
C ALA A 159 6.38 10.17 7.19
N ALA A 160 5.97 8.89 7.29
CA ALA A 160 6.77 7.76 6.83
C ALA A 160 7.04 7.83 5.32
N THR A 161 6.02 8.21 4.54
CA THR A 161 6.16 8.41 3.09
C THR A 161 7.15 9.54 2.77
N ALA A 162 7.10 10.65 3.51
CA ALA A 162 8.02 11.77 3.34
C ALA A 162 9.45 11.37 3.73
N ALA A 163 9.64 10.65 4.83
CA ALA A 163 10.94 10.12 5.25
C ALA A 163 11.53 9.17 4.19
N TRP A 164 10.71 8.24 3.70
CA TRP A 164 11.11 7.31 2.65
C TRP A 164 11.54 8.04 1.37
N LYS A 165 10.78 9.06 0.95
CA LYS A 165 11.14 9.90 -0.20
C LYS A 165 12.47 10.62 0.00
N ARG A 166 12.72 11.22 1.15
CA ARG A 166 14.01 11.87 1.43
C ARG A 166 15.18 10.89 1.34
N ARG A 167 15.00 9.67 1.79
CA ARG A 167 16.06 8.66 1.87
C ARG A 167 16.35 7.96 0.54
N PHE A 168 15.31 7.66 -0.26
CA PHE A 168 15.41 6.79 -1.43
C PHE A 168 15.04 7.45 -2.76
N TRP A 169 14.42 8.64 -2.72
CA TRP A 169 14.01 9.33 -3.93
C TRP A 169 15.13 10.20 -4.46
N PHE A 170 15.95 9.63 -5.32
CA PHE A 170 16.83 10.44 -6.14
C PHE A 170 16.06 10.92 -7.38
N PRO A 171 16.13 12.22 -7.73
CA PRO A 171 15.66 12.67 -9.02
C PRO A 171 16.62 12.15 -10.09
N THR A 172 16.45 10.90 -10.51
CA THR A 172 17.08 10.42 -11.73
C THR A 172 16.20 10.83 -12.89
N PRO A 173 16.73 11.53 -13.91
CA PRO A 173 15.97 11.97 -15.08
C PRO A 173 15.63 10.82 -16.04
N THR A 174 15.71 9.59 -15.64
CA THR A 174 15.49 8.42 -16.48
C THR A 174 14.26 7.65 -16.01
N SER A 175 13.16 7.87 -16.73
CA SER A 175 12.09 6.87 -17.08
C SER A 175 11.66 5.80 -16.06
N GLY A 176 11.71 6.05 -14.75
CA GLY A 176 11.02 5.24 -13.78
C GLY A 176 9.56 5.68 -13.61
N PRO A 177 8.61 4.78 -13.33
CA PRO A 177 7.23 5.16 -13.09
C PRO A 177 7.16 6.17 -11.93
N ASP A 178 6.49 7.29 -12.17
CA ASP A 178 6.32 8.38 -11.19
C ASP A 178 5.38 7.92 -10.07
N TYR A 179 5.96 7.41 -8.99
CA TYR A 179 5.18 6.94 -7.84
C TYR A 179 4.65 8.10 -7.02
N THR A 180 3.34 8.16 -6.86
CA THR A 180 2.75 9.15 -5.97
C THR A 180 3.07 8.83 -4.50
N PRO A 181 3.09 9.85 -3.62
CA PRO A 181 3.28 9.64 -2.18
C PRO A 181 2.32 8.59 -1.59
N ARG A 182 1.14 8.47 -2.17
CA ARG A 182 0.07 7.57 -1.74
C ARG A 182 0.32 6.12 -2.14
N GLN A 183 0.91 5.89 -3.29
CA GLN A 183 1.34 4.56 -3.72
C GLN A 183 2.46 4.04 -2.81
N VAL A 184 3.42 4.91 -2.46
CA VAL A 184 4.46 4.59 -1.49
C VAL A 184 3.84 4.29 -0.11
N ALA A 185 2.88 5.09 0.36
CA ALA A 185 2.17 4.84 1.60
C ALA A 185 1.42 3.49 1.59
N SER A 186 0.82 3.11 0.47
CA SER A 186 0.19 1.79 0.31
C SER A 186 1.20 0.66 0.40
N LEU A 187 2.38 0.82 -0.21
CA LEU A 187 3.47 -0.14 -0.09
C LEU A 187 3.94 -0.28 1.36
N LEU A 188 4.28 0.83 2.01
CA LEU A 188 4.78 0.86 3.38
C LEU A 188 3.80 0.25 4.39
N THR A 189 2.52 0.35 4.14
CA THR A 189 1.48 -0.28 4.95
C THR A 189 1.10 -1.69 4.47
N GLY A 190 1.81 -2.23 3.49
CA GLY A 190 1.52 -3.53 2.90
C GLY A 190 0.13 -3.62 2.27
N GLY A 191 -0.46 -2.51 1.85
CA GLY A 191 -1.82 -2.43 1.32
C GLY A 191 -2.92 -2.65 2.37
N TRP A 192 -2.58 -2.66 3.66
CA TRP A 192 -3.48 -3.00 4.75
C TRP A 192 -4.41 -1.87 5.20
N LEU A 193 -4.30 -0.66 4.64
CA LEU A 193 -5.12 0.51 5.00
C LEU A 193 -6.63 0.24 5.10
N LEU A 194 -7.13 -0.82 4.47
CA LEU A 194 -8.57 -1.13 4.43
C LEU A 194 -8.92 -2.56 4.82
N ILE A 195 -7.98 -3.34 5.33
CA ILE A 195 -8.22 -4.73 5.68
C ILE A 195 -8.56 -4.83 7.16
N ALA A 196 -9.66 -5.50 7.47
CA ALA A 196 -10.23 -5.57 8.81
C ALA A 196 -9.31 -6.27 9.83
N ASN A 197 -8.45 -7.20 9.39
CA ASN A 197 -7.57 -7.95 10.28
C ASN A 197 -6.15 -7.88 9.72
N VAL A 198 -5.32 -7.05 10.33
CA VAL A 198 -3.88 -7.05 10.06
C VAL A 198 -3.27 -8.15 10.92
N PRO A 199 -2.81 -9.27 10.36
CA PRO A 199 -2.18 -10.30 11.17
C PRO A 199 -0.93 -9.73 11.83
N ALA A 200 -0.68 -10.13 13.08
CA ALA A 200 0.51 -9.71 13.83
C ALA A 200 1.83 -10.05 13.09
N SER A 201 1.78 -11.11 12.28
CA SER A 201 2.87 -11.59 11.44
C SER A 201 2.96 -10.94 10.05
N ALA A 202 2.12 -9.93 9.73
CA ALA A 202 2.23 -9.26 8.44
C ALA A 202 3.60 -8.60 8.31
N GLN A 203 4.46 -9.23 7.53
CA GLN A 203 5.77 -8.68 7.21
C GLN A 203 5.57 -7.43 6.35
N PHE A 204 6.14 -6.33 6.81
CA PHE A 204 6.25 -5.10 6.03
C PHE A 204 7.50 -5.21 5.16
N TRP A 205 7.39 -4.63 3.98
CA TRP A 205 8.55 -4.47 3.14
C TRP A 205 9.55 -3.55 3.86
N HIS A 206 10.73 -4.08 4.13
CA HIS A 206 11.90 -3.28 4.48
C HIS A 206 12.71 -3.08 3.21
N PRO A 207 13.03 -1.83 2.85
CA PRO A 207 14.04 -1.58 1.83
C PRO A 207 15.37 -2.10 2.38
N GLY A 208 15.79 -3.26 1.92
CA GLY A 208 17.14 -3.79 2.15
C GLY A 208 18.13 -3.07 1.28
#